data_ede32ecd5e0dfa65f806666a3a75c510
#
_entry.id   ede32ecd5e0dfa65f806666a3a75c510
#
_cell.length_a   1.000
_cell.length_b   1.000
_cell.length_c   1.000
_cell.angle_alpha   90.00
_cell.angle_beta   90.00
_cell.angle_gamma   90.00
#
_symmetry.space_group_name_H-M   'P 1'
#
loop_
_entity.id
_entity.type
_entity.pdbx_description
1 polymer ?
#
loop_
_entity_poly.entity_id
_entity_poly.type
_entity_poly.pdbx_seq_one_letter_code
_entity_poly.pdbx_strand_id
1 'polypeptide(L)'
;SVLEEHALFCTLSSQLLNAIANFLPQDNQSFDEIDAQKLSNFRIYADFSKAIKEIYEMAHVYFQARRSLHMDSRSRIVHVVNSYIKENLSKDLSMVVLGDYVGLNPAYLSRIYKETAGQSINSYISDQRTVLAKKLLKDPTIKIQKIAEMTGMRTASYFTHYFKKYVGISPQEYRNQ
;
A
#
# COMPACT_ATOMS: atom_id res chain seq x y z
N SER A 1 44.16 -9.41 -10.97
CA SER A 1 44.52 -9.94 -12.30
C SER A 1 43.30 -9.93 -13.22
N VAL A 2 43.50 -10.00 -14.54
CA VAL A 2 42.40 -10.04 -15.54
C VAL A 2 41.41 -11.18 -15.26
N LEU A 3 41.88 -12.31 -14.72
CA LEU A 3 41.04 -13.43 -14.32
C LEU A 3 40.13 -13.10 -13.11
N GLU A 4 40.64 -12.39 -12.13
CA GLU A 4 39.89 -11.96 -10.96
C GLU A 4 38.81 -10.92 -11.36
N GLU A 5 39.14 -9.98 -12.20
CA GLU A 5 38.22 -8.99 -12.76
C GLU A 5 37.07 -9.65 -13.52
N HIS A 6 37.40 -10.62 -14.39
CA HIS A 6 36.40 -11.39 -15.12
C HIS A 6 35.49 -12.22 -14.18
N ALA A 7 36.06 -12.87 -13.17
CA ALA A 7 35.32 -13.64 -12.21
C ALA A 7 34.36 -12.75 -11.37
N LEU A 8 34.81 -11.57 -10.97
CA LEU A 8 33.99 -10.59 -10.25
C LEU A 8 32.83 -10.08 -11.13
N PHE A 9 33.10 -9.74 -12.38
CA PHE A 9 32.06 -9.34 -13.34
C PHE A 9 31.00 -10.43 -13.49
N CYS A 10 31.39 -11.68 -13.75
CA CYS A 10 30.46 -12.79 -13.90
C CYS A 10 29.60 -13.00 -12.64
N THR A 11 30.19 -12.86 -11.46
CA THR A 11 29.46 -12.99 -10.18
C THR A 11 28.42 -11.89 -10.02
N LEU A 12 28.79 -10.64 -10.22
CA LEU A 12 27.86 -9.50 -10.08
C LEU A 12 26.75 -9.54 -11.13
N SER A 13 27.08 -9.86 -12.38
CA SER A 13 26.12 -9.99 -13.48
C SER A 13 25.11 -11.12 -13.19
N SER A 14 25.58 -12.27 -12.75
CA SER A 14 24.76 -13.41 -12.38
C SER A 14 23.79 -13.09 -11.22
N GLN A 15 24.26 -12.39 -10.20
CA GLN A 15 23.42 -11.95 -9.08
C GLN A 15 22.36 -10.95 -9.54
N LEU A 16 22.72 -9.99 -10.41
CA LEU A 16 21.75 -9.02 -10.94
C LEU A 16 20.71 -9.70 -11.84
N LEU A 17 21.12 -10.59 -12.76
CA LEU A 17 20.20 -11.36 -13.60
C LEU A 17 19.22 -12.20 -12.76
N ASN A 18 19.72 -12.84 -11.70
CA ASN A 18 18.88 -13.62 -10.79
C ASN A 18 17.89 -12.74 -10.02
N ALA A 19 18.31 -11.55 -9.58
CA ALA A 19 17.42 -10.58 -8.94
C ALA A 19 16.32 -10.11 -9.90
N ILE A 20 16.66 -9.83 -11.15
CA ILE A 20 15.72 -9.42 -12.20
C ILE A 20 14.70 -10.55 -12.46
N ALA A 21 15.17 -11.77 -12.73
CA ALA A 21 14.33 -12.92 -13.06
C ALA A 21 13.33 -13.27 -11.95
N ASN A 22 13.72 -13.10 -10.68
CA ASN A 22 12.85 -13.45 -9.55
C ASN A 22 11.83 -12.38 -9.15
N PHE A 23 11.99 -11.13 -9.62
CA PHE A 23 11.22 -10.01 -9.09
C PHE A 23 10.51 -9.15 -10.14
N LEU A 24 10.77 -9.32 -11.43
CA LEU A 24 10.00 -8.64 -12.47
C LEU A 24 8.80 -9.49 -12.89
N PRO A 25 7.59 -8.91 -13.02
CA PRO A 25 6.46 -9.55 -13.67
C PRO A 25 6.85 -9.90 -15.12
N GLN A 26 6.37 -11.03 -15.62
CA GLN A 26 6.68 -11.52 -16.98
C GLN A 26 6.29 -10.55 -18.11
N ASP A 27 5.43 -9.56 -17.83
CA ASP A 27 4.93 -8.59 -18.79
C ASP A 27 5.75 -7.27 -18.83
N ASN A 28 6.83 -7.18 -18.07
CA ASN A 28 7.60 -5.92 -17.97
C ASN A 28 8.75 -5.90 -18.98
N GLN A 29 8.49 -5.28 -20.14
CA GLN A 29 9.43 -5.08 -21.26
C GLN A 29 10.62 -4.14 -20.94
N SER A 30 10.84 -3.78 -19.68
CA SER A 30 11.91 -2.84 -19.30
C SER A 30 13.32 -3.45 -19.26
N PHE A 31 13.44 -4.74 -19.52
CA PHE A 31 14.71 -5.46 -19.59
C PHE A 31 14.73 -6.31 -20.87
N ASP A 32 15.42 -5.83 -21.89
CA ASP A 32 15.46 -6.49 -23.19
C ASP A 32 16.66 -7.44 -23.37
N GLU A 33 16.69 -8.16 -24.51
CA GLU A 33 17.79 -9.08 -24.85
C GLU A 33 19.16 -8.39 -24.91
N ILE A 34 19.21 -7.09 -25.23
CA ILE A 34 20.45 -6.30 -25.30
C ILE A 34 21.05 -6.14 -23.90
N ASP A 35 20.21 -5.87 -22.91
CA ASP A 35 20.67 -5.75 -21.52
C ASP A 35 21.14 -7.09 -20.96
N ALA A 36 20.46 -8.19 -21.30
CA ALA A 36 20.91 -9.54 -20.95
C ALA A 36 22.27 -9.88 -21.59
N GLN A 37 22.50 -9.51 -22.86
CA GLN A 37 23.79 -9.71 -23.54
C GLN A 37 24.92 -8.90 -22.88
N LYS A 38 24.66 -7.66 -22.48
CA LYS A 38 25.66 -6.84 -21.78
C LYS A 38 26.09 -7.48 -20.45
N LEU A 39 25.15 -8.02 -19.69
CA LEU A 39 25.44 -8.69 -18.43
C LEU A 39 26.11 -10.05 -18.60
N SER A 40 25.98 -10.68 -19.76
CA SER A 40 26.52 -12.02 -20.00
C SER A 40 27.92 -12.04 -20.62
N ASN A 41 28.39 -10.92 -21.18
CA ASN A 41 29.60 -10.91 -21.98
C ASN A 41 30.57 -9.77 -21.60
N PHE A 42 31.52 -10.09 -20.72
CA PHE A 42 32.60 -9.15 -20.35
C PHE A 42 33.42 -8.61 -21.53
N ARG A 43 33.56 -9.41 -22.59
CA ARG A 43 34.43 -9.05 -23.76
C ARG A 43 33.91 -7.86 -24.57
N ILE A 44 32.67 -7.44 -24.41
CA ILE A 44 32.15 -6.26 -25.11
C ILE A 44 32.61 -4.95 -24.49
N TYR A 45 33.24 -4.99 -23.32
CA TYR A 45 33.72 -3.81 -22.63
C TYR A 45 35.21 -3.58 -22.91
N ALA A 46 35.58 -2.32 -23.07
CA ALA A 46 36.98 -1.94 -23.35
C ALA A 46 37.88 -2.17 -22.12
N ASP A 47 37.34 -2.07 -20.92
CA ASP A 47 38.02 -2.27 -19.65
C ASP A 47 37.05 -2.63 -18.52
N PHE A 48 37.61 -3.11 -17.40
CA PHE A 48 36.84 -3.53 -16.22
C PHE A 48 36.04 -2.39 -15.62
N SER A 49 36.57 -1.16 -15.60
CA SER A 49 35.86 -0.01 -15.00
C SER A 49 34.60 0.32 -15.78
N LYS A 50 34.62 0.21 -17.12
CA LYS A 50 33.41 0.38 -17.93
C LYS A 50 32.41 -0.72 -17.72
N ALA A 51 32.85 -1.98 -17.60
CA ALA A 51 32.00 -3.10 -17.32
C ALA A 51 31.24 -2.94 -15.96
N ILE A 52 31.96 -2.56 -14.92
CA ILE A 52 31.36 -2.31 -13.59
C ILE A 52 30.39 -1.13 -13.61
N LYS A 53 30.73 -0.06 -14.32
CA LYS A 53 29.84 1.11 -14.46
C LYS A 53 28.51 0.73 -15.12
N GLU A 54 28.53 -0.07 -16.18
CA GLU A 54 27.31 -0.55 -16.85
C GLU A 54 26.46 -1.42 -15.94
N ILE A 55 27.07 -2.37 -15.18
CA ILE A 55 26.35 -3.17 -14.17
C ILE A 55 25.69 -2.25 -13.14
N TYR A 56 26.40 -1.24 -12.64
CA TYR A 56 25.87 -0.30 -11.67
C TYR A 56 24.68 0.49 -12.23
N GLU A 57 24.78 1.00 -13.45
CA GLU A 57 23.70 1.76 -14.10
C GLU A 57 22.46 0.87 -14.34
N MET A 58 22.64 -0.36 -14.81
CA MET A 58 21.54 -1.31 -14.97
C MET A 58 20.89 -1.67 -13.62
N ALA A 59 21.68 -1.94 -12.59
CA ALA A 59 21.17 -2.19 -11.24
C ALA A 59 20.38 -0.99 -10.72
N HIS A 60 20.88 0.22 -10.95
CA HIS A 60 20.20 1.44 -10.52
C HIS A 60 18.84 1.60 -11.22
N VAL A 61 18.76 1.42 -12.54
CA VAL A 61 17.50 1.45 -13.30
C VAL A 61 16.53 0.38 -12.81
N TYR A 62 17.01 -0.84 -12.60
CA TYR A 62 16.22 -1.93 -12.08
C TYR A 62 15.62 -1.63 -10.69
N PHE A 63 16.45 -1.15 -9.76
CA PHE A 63 15.96 -0.82 -8.41
C PHE A 63 15.03 0.39 -8.39
N GLN A 64 15.23 1.36 -9.30
CA GLN A 64 14.29 2.48 -9.48
C GLN A 64 12.92 1.99 -10.00
N ALA A 65 12.90 1.17 -11.04
CA ALA A 65 11.67 0.59 -11.58
C ALA A 65 10.93 -0.25 -10.53
N ARG A 66 11.67 -1.07 -9.77
CA ARG A 66 11.11 -1.86 -8.66
C ARG A 66 10.52 -0.99 -7.56
N ARG A 67 11.19 0.11 -7.20
CA ARG A 67 10.68 1.06 -6.20
C ARG A 67 9.38 1.72 -6.66
N SER A 68 9.29 2.10 -7.92
CA SER A 68 8.08 2.65 -8.54
C SER A 68 6.93 1.65 -8.54
N LEU A 69 7.18 0.40 -8.92
CA LEU A 69 6.17 -0.68 -8.89
C LEU A 69 5.67 -0.97 -7.46
N HIS A 70 6.56 -0.95 -6.46
CA HIS A 70 6.17 -1.13 -5.07
C HIS A 70 5.35 0.05 -4.53
N MET A 71 5.67 1.29 -4.91
CA MET A 71 4.85 2.45 -4.54
C MET A 71 3.46 2.35 -5.17
N ASP A 72 3.36 1.97 -6.44
CA ASP A 72 2.08 1.78 -7.12
C ASP A 72 1.25 0.65 -6.49
N SER A 73 1.86 -0.49 -6.16
CA SER A 73 1.19 -1.61 -5.48
C SER A 73 0.68 -1.25 -4.08
N ARG A 74 1.44 -0.48 -3.30
CA ARG A 74 1.01 0.00 -1.96
C ARG A 74 -0.16 0.97 -2.06
N SER A 75 -0.10 1.89 -3.00
CA SER A 75 -1.20 2.82 -3.28
C SER A 75 -2.46 2.09 -3.70
N ARG A 76 -2.33 1.03 -4.50
CA ARG A 76 -3.44 0.17 -4.92
C ARG A 76 -4.06 -0.57 -3.73
N ILE A 77 -3.25 -1.13 -2.81
CA ILE A 77 -3.75 -1.76 -1.58
C ILE A 77 -4.54 -0.75 -0.74
N VAL A 78 -4.01 0.46 -0.52
CA VAL A 78 -4.71 1.52 0.21
C VAL A 78 -6.04 1.85 -0.45
N HIS A 79 -6.07 1.98 -1.78
CA HIS A 79 -7.31 2.24 -2.52
C HIS A 79 -8.35 1.14 -2.32
N VAL A 80 -7.96 -0.13 -2.45
CA VAL A 80 -8.83 -1.30 -2.26
C VAL A 80 -9.39 -1.35 -0.83
N VAL A 81 -8.53 -1.15 0.17
CA VAL A 81 -8.93 -1.10 1.59
C VAL A 81 -9.91 0.04 1.84
N ASN A 82 -9.65 1.23 1.31
CA ASN A 82 -10.53 2.39 1.47
C ASN A 82 -11.91 2.16 0.83
N SER A 83 -11.98 1.54 -0.35
CA SER A 83 -13.24 1.19 -0.99
C SER A 83 -14.04 0.20 -0.16
N TYR A 84 -13.39 -0.88 0.31
CA TYR A 84 -14.03 -1.86 1.18
C TYR A 84 -14.57 -1.24 2.48
N ILE A 85 -13.79 -0.37 3.13
CA ILE A 85 -14.23 0.34 4.35
C ILE A 85 -15.48 1.16 4.08
N LYS A 86 -15.50 1.97 3.01
CA LYS A 86 -16.66 2.83 2.67
C LYS A 86 -17.94 2.04 2.44
N GLU A 87 -17.84 0.87 1.82
CA GLU A 87 -18.98 0.01 1.50
C GLU A 87 -19.46 -0.80 2.71
N ASN A 88 -18.62 -0.96 3.75
CA ASN A 88 -18.89 -1.86 4.87
C ASN A 88 -18.85 -1.19 6.24
N LEU A 89 -19.14 0.14 6.35
CA LEU A 89 -19.04 0.92 7.60
C LEU A 89 -19.87 0.37 8.76
N SER A 90 -20.95 -0.35 8.46
CA SER A 90 -21.82 -1.00 9.46
C SER A 90 -21.28 -2.35 9.95
N LYS A 91 -20.29 -2.93 9.27
CA LYS A 91 -19.76 -4.26 9.57
C LYS A 91 -18.52 -4.21 10.44
N ASP A 92 -17.99 -5.40 10.77
CA ASP A 92 -16.67 -5.53 11.39
C ASP A 92 -15.58 -5.12 10.38
N LEU A 93 -14.78 -4.15 10.80
CA LEU A 93 -13.63 -3.61 10.05
C LEU A 93 -12.34 -3.81 10.86
N SER A 94 -12.25 -4.94 11.58
CA SER A 94 -11.02 -5.29 12.29
C SER A 94 -9.84 -5.48 11.33
N MET A 95 -8.62 -5.32 11.86
CA MET A 95 -7.41 -5.50 11.07
C MET A 95 -7.27 -6.92 10.50
N VAL A 96 -7.89 -7.92 11.15
CA VAL A 96 -7.92 -9.29 10.66
C VAL A 96 -8.80 -9.37 9.41
N VAL A 97 -10.04 -8.86 9.49
CA VAL A 97 -10.98 -8.84 8.34
C VAL A 97 -10.39 -8.10 7.14
N LEU A 98 -9.77 -6.95 7.37
CA LEU A 98 -9.14 -6.17 6.30
C LEU A 98 -7.90 -6.84 5.72
N GLY A 99 -7.10 -7.49 6.58
CA GLY A 99 -5.94 -8.27 6.17
C GLY A 99 -6.32 -9.46 5.29
N ASP A 100 -7.32 -10.23 5.73
CA ASP A 100 -7.86 -11.37 4.97
C ASP A 100 -8.43 -10.92 3.60
N TYR A 101 -9.13 -9.77 3.57
CA TYR A 101 -9.70 -9.24 2.33
C TYR A 101 -8.65 -8.92 1.27
N VAL A 102 -7.48 -8.38 1.67
CA VAL A 102 -6.40 -8.02 0.73
C VAL A 102 -5.28 -9.06 0.67
N GLY A 103 -5.42 -10.22 1.36
CA GLY A 103 -4.42 -11.28 1.40
C GLY A 103 -3.11 -10.89 2.11
N LEU A 104 -3.17 -10.01 3.11
CA LEU A 104 -1.99 -9.51 3.83
C LEU A 104 -2.07 -9.77 5.33
N ASN A 105 -0.91 -10.01 5.94
CA ASN A 105 -0.83 -10.04 7.40
C ASN A 105 -1.27 -8.68 8.00
N PRO A 106 -2.10 -8.67 9.07
CA PRO A 106 -2.63 -7.45 9.68
C PRO A 106 -1.56 -6.43 10.09
N ALA A 107 -0.44 -6.87 10.66
CA ALA A 107 0.65 -5.99 11.07
C ALA A 107 1.34 -5.33 9.86
N TYR A 108 1.56 -6.09 8.79
CA TYR A 108 2.11 -5.57 7.54
C TYR A 108 1.15 -4.57 6.88
N LEU A 109 -0.14 -4.91 6.79
CA LEU A 109 -1.17 -4.00 6.26
C LEU A 109 -1.21 -2.69 7.04
N SER A 110 -1.22 -2.75 8.38
CA SER A 110 -1.22 -1.54 9.23
C SER A 110 -0.05 -0.63 8.94
N ARG A 111 1.16 -1.20 8.79
CA ARG A 111 2.39 -0.46 8.51
C ARG A 111 2.33 0.22 7.15
N ILE A 112 2.09 -0.55 6.06
CA ILE A 112 2.08 0.00 4.71
C ILE A 112 0.97 1.03 4.52
N TYR A 113 -0.19 0.80 5.12
CA TYR A 113 -1.29 1.76 5.06
C TYR A 113 -0.91 3.10 5.69
N LYS A 114 -0.34 3.07 6.92
CA LYS A 114 0.11 4.29 7.61
C LYS A 114 1.21 5.03 6.84
N GLU A 115 2.18 4.29 6.28
CA GLU A 115 3.28 4.86 5.48
C GLU A 115 2.75 5.51 4.19
N THR A 116 1.73 4.92 3.55
CA THR A 116 1.22 5.37 2.25
C THR A 116 0.12 6.42 2.39
N ALA A 117 -0.83 6.23 3.32
CA ALA A 117 -1.98 7.11 3.51
C ALA A 117 -1.73 8.24 4.52
N GLY A 118 -0.60 8.26 5.25
CA GLY A 118 -0.27 9.25 6.27
C GLY A 118 -1.07 9.13 7.56
N GLN A 119 -2.02 8.20 7.66
CA GLN A 119 -2.86 7.97 8.83
C GLN A 119 -3.12 6.48 9.07
N SER A 120 -3.57 6.12 10.29
CA SER A 120 -3.94 4.73 10.58
C SER A 120 -5.28 4.35 9.94
N ILE A 121 -5.46 3.05 9.66
CA ILE A 121 -6.74 2.50 9.18
C ILE A 121 -7.88 2.81 10.17
N ASN A 122 -7.64 2.71 11.47
CA ASN A 122 -8.64 3.01 12.49
C ASN A 122 -9.06 4.49 12.49
N SER A 123 -8.11 5.40 12.25
CA SER A 123 -8.42 6.82 12.07
C SER A 123 -9.32 7.02 10.85
N TYR A 124 -8.96 6.43 9.72
CA TYR A 124 -9.75 6.52 8.50
C TYR A 124 -11.17 5.96 8.67
N ILE A 125 -11.32 4.80 9.34
CA ILE A 125 -12.64 4.22 9.65
C ILE A 125 -13.47 5.20 10.51
N SER A 126 -12.85 5.80 11.54
CA SER A 126 -13.51 6.76 12.41
C SER A 126 -13.96 8.00 11.65
N ASP A 127 -13.14 8.53 10.76
CA ASP A 127 -13.49 9.66 9.91
C ASP A 127 -14.69 9.34 9.00
N GLN A 128 -14.64 8.17 8.31
CA GLN A 128 -15.73 7.76 7.41
C GLN A 128 -17.04 7.51 8.16
N ARG A 129 -16.99 6.89 9.34
CA ARG A 129 -18.17 6.70 10.20
C ARG A 129 -18.74 8.02 10.69
N THR A 130 -17.89 8.98 11.02
CA THR A 130 -18.31 10.33 11.44
C THR A 130 -18.97 11.09 10.29
N VAL A 131 -18.40 11.01 9.07
CA VAL A 131 -19.00 11.62 7.88
C VAL A 131 -20.39 11.03 7.59
N LEU A 132 -20.51 9.70 7.65
CA LEU A 132 -21.79 9.02 7.46
C LEU A 132 -22.80 9.41 8.54
N ALA A 133 -22.38 9.44 9.82
CA ALA A 133 -23.23 9.86 10.94
C ALA A 133 -23.78 11.27 10.75
N LYS A 134 -22.94 12.23 10.39
CA LYS A 134 -23.34 13.61 10.10
C LYS A 134 -24.37 13.70 8.97
N LYS A 135 -24.20 12.88 7.93
CA LYS A 135 -25.14 12.80 6.81
C LYS A 135 -26.50 12.26 7.26
N LEU A 136 -26.51 11.18 8.04
CA LEU A 136 -27.74 10.54 8.53
C LEU A 136 -28.48 11.38 9.56
N LEU A 137 -27.76 12.14 10.39
CA LEU A 137 -28.35 13.04 11.38
C LEU A 137 -29.14 14.20 10.79
N LYS A 138 -28.91 14.57 9.52
CA LYS A 138 -29.70 15.60 8.83
C LYS A 138 -31.13 15.17 8.55
N ASP A 139 -31.40 13.86 8.55
CA ASP A 139 -32.74 13.32 8.42
C ASP A 139 -33.35 13.09 9.83
N PRO A 140 -34.34 13.92 10.24
CA PRO A 140 -34.95 13.81 11.57
C PRO A 140 -35.75 12.53 11.75
N THR A 141 -36.16 11.83 10.70
CA THR A 141 -36.95 10.61 10.75
C THR A 141 -36.12 9.40 11.18
N ILE A 142 -34.80 9.43 11.00
CA ILE A 142 -33.91 8.32 11.35
C ILE A 142 -33.59 8.37 12.85
N LYS A 143 -34.00 7.32 13.58
CA LYS A 143 -33.71 7.20 15.02
C LYS A 143 -32.22 7.09 15.29
N ILE A 144 -31.73 7.67 16.39
CA ILE A 144 -30.30 7.62 16.80
C ILE A 144 -29.80 6.16 16.90
N GLN A 145 -30.64 5.23 17.42
CA GLN A 145 -30.30 3.80 17.43
C GLN A 145 -30.01 3.27 16.01
N LYS A 146 -30.84 3.64 15.03
CA LYS A 146 -30.63 3.20 13.63
C LYS A 146 -29.35 3.77 13.02
N ILE A 147 -29.03 5.02 13.34
CA ILE A 147 -27.76 5.64 12.91
C ILE A 147 -26.56 4.91 13.53
N ALA A 148 -26.64 4.53 14.81
CA ALA A 148 -25.62 3.72 15.47
C ALA A 148 -25.36 2.41 14.70
N GLU A 149 -26.41 1.67 14.38
CA GLU A 149 -26.31 0.42 13.59
C GLU A 149 -25.66 0.66 12.22
N MET A 150 -26.13 1.66 11.48
CA MET A 150 -25.63 1.99 10.14
C MET A 150 -24.16 2.44 10.15
N THR A 151 -23.68 2.96 11.27
CA THR A 151 -22.28 3.36 11.48
C THR A 151 -21.43 2.29 12.17
N GLY A 152 -21.95 1.06 12.30
CA GLY A 152 -21.22 -0.07 12.86
C GLY A 152 -21.07 -0.05 14.38
N MET A 153 -21.99 0.62 15.07
CA MET A 153 -22.03 0.69 16.53
C MET A 153 -23.25 -0.05 17.08
N ARG A 154 -23.02 -0.89 18.09
CA ARG A 154 -24.08 -1.77 18.62
C ARG A 154 -25.18 -1.04 19.39
N THR A 155 -24.88 0.11 20.00
CA THR A 155 -25.80 0.83 20.86
C THR A 155 -25.80 2.33 20.59
N ALA A 156 -26.98 2.97 20.79
CA ALA A 156 -27.11 4.42 20.73
C ALA A 156 -26.22 5.16 21.74
N SER A 157 -26.04 4.57 22.94
CA SER A 157 -25.20 5.13 24.00
C SER A 157 -23.72 5.19 23.56
N TYR A 158 -23.20 4.09 23.00
CA TYR A 158 -21.83 4.04 22.47
C TYR A 158 -21.65 5.03 21.29
N PHE A 159 -22.61 5.08 20.38
CA PHE A 159 -22.62 6.04 19.28
C PHE A 159 -22.62 7.48 19.78
N THR A 160 -23.43 7.82 20.78
CA THR A 160 -23.47 9.17 21.35
C THR A 160 -22.12 9.59 21.93
N HIS A 161 -21.48 8.69 22.67
CA HIS A 161 -20.15 8.92 23.24
C HIS A 161 -19.08 9.09 22.14
N TYR A 162 -19.09 8.20 21.16
CA TYR A 162 -18.23 8.25 20.00
C TYR A 162 -18.39 9.56 19.23
N PHE A 163 -19.63 9.91 18.87
CA PHE A 163 -19.90 11.11 18.07
C PHE A 163 -19.48 12.39 18.82
N LYS A 164 -19.78 12.48 20.11
CA LYS A 164 -19.33 13.62 20.94
C LYS A 164 -17.81 13.71 21.00
N LYS A 165 -17.10 12.58 21.08
CA LYS A 165 -15.64 12.56 21.07
C LYS A 165 -15.06 13.13 19.77
N TYR A 166 -15.63 12.79 18.59
CA TYR A 166 -15.08 13.19 17.30
C TYR A 166 -15.63 14.52 16.76
N VAL A 167 -16.80 14.95 17.20
CA VAL A 167 -17.50 16.15 16.70
C VAL A 167 -17.57 17.27 17.74
N GLY A 168 -17.41 16.96 19.01
CA GLY A 168 -17.44 17.92 20.13
C GLY A 168 -18.81 18.09 20.77
N ILE A 169 -19.90 17.79 20.05
CA ILE A 169 -21.29 17.91 20.54
C ILE A 169 -22.03 16.58 20.39
N SER A 170 -23.13 16.41 21.11
CA SER A 170 -23.95 15.19 21.02
C SER A 170 -24.66 15.09 19.66
N PRO A 171 -25.05 13.86 19.23
CA PRO A 171 -25.84 13.67 18.01
C PRO A 171 -27.15 14.46 18.01
N GLN A 172 -27.82 14.58 19.18
CA GLN A 172 -29.06 15.32 19.28
C GLN A 172 -28.83 16.83 19.12
N GLU A 173 -27.81 17.38 19.76
CA GLU A 173 -27.40 18.78 19.56
C GLU A 173 -27.05 19.08 18.12
N TYR A 174 -26.32 18.17 17.46
CA TYR A 174 -25.95 18.31 16.04
C TYR A 174 -27.17 18.28 15.12
N ARG A 175 -28.20 17.45 15.44
CA ARG A 175 -29.44 17.35 14.68
C ARG A 175 -30.28 18.61 14.73
N ASN A 176 -30.21 19.34 15.86
CA ASN A 176 -31.03 20.53 16.13
C ASN A 176 -30.37 21.82 15.60
N GLN A 177 -29.19 21.73 14.99
CA GLN A 177 -28.52 22.84 14.29
C GLN A 177 -29.05 23.01 12.86
#